data_4ad1b1fc49e6f1ed6c340ab141aa823c
#
_entry.id   4ad1b1fc49e6f1ed6c340ab141aa823c
#
_cell.length_a   1.000
_cell.length_b   1.000
_cell.length_c   1.000
_cell.angle_alpha   90.00
_cell.angle_beta   90.00
_cell.angle_gamma   90.00
#
_symmetry.space_group_name_H-M   'P 1'
#
loop_
_entity.id
_entity.type
_entity.pdbx_description
1 polymer ?
#
loop_
_entity_poly.entity_id
_entity_poly.type
_entity_poly.pdbx_seq_one_letter_code
_entity_poly.pdbx_strand_id
1 'polypeptide(L)'
;FREHVAVQAGIEIGFERFLREKDYQAIVTHFGDLGSLKQLTRLAIKRLMEKGYGFGGEGDWKTAAMVRLMKIMTQGMKDAKGTSFMEDYTYNLVPGKEGVLEAHMLEVCPTIAEGPIGIKVQPLSVGDREDPARLVFTSKTGPAIATSLIDLGDRFLLIINSVNCKK
;
A
#
# COMPACT_ATOMS: atom_id res chain seq x y z
N PHE A 1 -20.09 10.14 7.09
CA PHE A 1 -18.75 9.84 7.58
C PHE A 1 -18.69 8.50 8.31
N ARG A 2 -19.47 8.32 9.41
CA ARG A 2 -19.45 7.09 10.23
C ARG A 2 -19.82 5.85 9.42
N GLU A 3 -20.82 5.92 8.56
CA GLU A 3 -21.26 4.82 7.72
C GLU A 3 -20.14 4.36 6.76
N HIS A 4 -19.45 5.29 6.09
CA HIS A 4 -18.34 4.96 5.19
C HIS A 4 -17.18 4.27 5.95
N VAL A 5 -16.87 4.72 7.16
CA VAL A 5 -15.86 4.08 8.01
C VAL A 5 -16.32 2.67 8.44
N ALA A 6 -17.61 2.50 8.79
CA ALA A 6 -18.16 1.20 9.15
C ALA A 6 -18.10 0.18 7.99
N VAL A 7 -18.38 0.62 6.76
CA VAL A 7 -18.21 -0.23 5.56
C VAL A 7 -16.76 -0.69 5.43
N GLN A 8 -15.79 0.22 5.57
CA GLN A 8 -14.36 -0.14 5.52
C GLN A 8 -13.95 -1.08 6.65
N ALA A 9 -14.48 -0.89 7.85
CA ALA A 9 -14.25 -1.82 8.96
C ALA A 9 -14.80 -3.21 8.67
N GLY A 10 -15.98 -3.30 8.06
CA GLY A 10 -16.55 -4.58 7.61
C GLY A 10 -15.66 -5.26 6.56
N ILE A 11 -15.14 -4.50 5.60
CA ILE A 11 -14.21 -5.01 4.58
C ILE A 11 -12.90 -5.51 5.25
N GLU A 12 -12.33 -4.73 6.18
CA GLU A 12 -11.12 -5.12 6.92
C GLU A 12 -11.33 -6.45 7.66
N ILE A 13 -12.42 -6.57 8.41
CA ILE A 13 -12.73 -7.79 9.18
C ILE A 13 -12.92 -8.99 8.24
N GLY A 14 -13.64 -8.81 7.13
CA GLY A 14 -13.87 -9.87 6.15
C GLY A 14 -12.58 -10.36 5.52
N PHE A 15 -11.73 -9.44 5.08
CA PHE A 15 -10.43 -9.79 4.49
C PHE A 15 -9.48 -10.41 5.51
N GLU A 16 -9.38 -9.85 6.72
CA GLU A 16 -8.52 -10.42 7.75
C GLU A 16 -8.93 -11.84 8.13
N ARG A 17 -10.24 -12.08 8.27
CA ARG A 17 -10.76 -13.42 8.53
C ARG A 17 -10.41 -14.37 7.40
N PHE A 18 -10.65 -14.00 6.13
CA PHE A 18 -10.30 -14.81 4.97
C PHE A 18 -8.79 -15.13 4.92
N LEU A 19 -7.94 -14.12 5.12
CA LEU A 19 -6.49 -14.29 5.10
C LEU A 19 -6.02 -15.26 6.20
N ARG A 20 -6.58 -15.14 7.41
CA ARG A 20 -6.24 -16.01 8.54
C ARG A 20 -6.73 -17.44 8.34
N GLU A 21 -7.96 -17.63 7.86
CA GLU A 21 -8.54 -18.98 7.61
C GLU A 21 -7.77 -19.75 6.53
N LYS A 22 -7.15 -19.03 5.59
CA LYS A 22 -6.38 -19.61 4.48
C LYS A 22 -4.86 -19.58 4.68
N ASP A 23 -4.40 -19.02 5.81
CA ASP A 23 -2.98 -18.77 6.10
C ASP A 23 -2.28 -17.93 5.00
N TYR A 24 -3.01 -17.00 4.40
CA TYR A 24 -2.45 -16.08 3.42
C TYR A 24 -1.77 -14.90 4.10
N GLN A 25 -0.61 -14.51 3.60
CA GLN A 25 0.24 -13.47 4.18
C GLN A 25 0.19 -12.15 3.40
N ALA A 26 -0.48 -12.14 2.26
CA ALA A 26 -0.63 -10.98 1.39
C ALA A 26 -1.94 -11.05 0.61
N ILE A 27 -2.39 -9.91 0.10
CA ILE A 27 -3.60 -9.79 -0.70
C ILE A 27 -3.35 -8.83 -1.86
N VAL A 28 -3.98 -9.08 -2.97
CA VAL A 28 -4.10 -8.15 -4.10
C VAL A 28 -5.56 -7.79 -4.30
N THR A 29 -5.82 -6.59 -4.79
CA THR A 29 -7.15 -6.17 -5.21
C THR A 29 -7.08 -5.51 -6.58
N HIS A 30 -8.17 -5.59 -7.34
CA HIS A 30 -8.33 -4.85 -8.58
C HIS A 30 -9.63 -4.05 -8.52
N PHE A 31 -9.60 -2.76 -8.83
CA PHE A 31 -10.75 -1.85 -8.68
C PHE A 31 -11.95 -2.26 -9.51
N GLY A 32 -11.73 -2.91 -10.65
CA GLY A 32 -12.78 -3.44 -11.54
C GLY A 32 -13.35 -4.80 -11.12
N ASP A 33 -12.76 -5.48 -10.13
CA ASP A 33 -13.12 -6.87 -9.77
C ASP A 33 -13.29 -7.05 -8.25
N LEU A 34 -14.06 -6.17 -7.64
CA LEU A 34 -14.38 -6.23 -6.21
C LEU A 34 -15.78 -6.77 -5.90
N GLY A 35 -16.43 -7.39 -6.88
CA GLY A 35 -17.74 -8.00 -6.70
C GLY A 35 -18.76 -7.02 -6.11
N SER A 36 -19.43 -7.42 -5.02
CA SER A 36 -20.50 -6.66 -4.36
C SER A 36 -19.99 -5.64 -3.31
N LEU A 37 -18.68 -5.43 -3.16
CA LEU A 37 -18.18 -4.44 -2.23
C LEU A 37 -18.66 -3.04 -2.62
N LYS A 38 -19.25 -2.31 -1.68
CA LYS A 38 -19.78 -0.97 -1.91
C LYS A 38 -18.71 0.09 -2.13
N GLN A 39 -17.55 -0.09 -1.54
CA GLN A 39 -16.43 0.84 -1.60
C GLN A 39 -15.16 0.16 -2.07
N LEU A 40 -14.22 0.93 -2.61
CA LEU A 40 -12.84 0.50 -2.79
C LEU A 40 -12.19 0.26 -1.42
N THR A 41 -11.24 -0.67 -1.35
CA THR A 41 -10.76 -1.30 -0.10
C THR A 41 -9.79 -0.46 0.75
N ARG A 42 -9.61 0.77 0.45
CA ARG A 42 -8.66 1.78 0.94
C ARG A 42 -8.23 1.69 2.41
N LEU A 43 -9.15 2.02 3.33
CA LEU A 43 -8.86 2.01 4.77
C LEU A 43 -8.58 0.58 5.25
N ALA A 44 -9.37 -0.39 4.77
CA ALA A 44 -9.21 -1.79 5.13
C ALA A 44 -7.80 -2.31 4.80
N ILE A 45 -7.32 -2.07 3.58
CA ILE A 45 -5.98 -2.50 3.15
C ILE A 45 -4.87 -1.76 3.92
N LYS A 46 -5.01 -0.46 4.15
CA LYS A 46 -4.04 0.29 4.97
C LYS A 46 -3.89 -0.33 6.36
N ARG A 47 -4.99 -0.71 6.98
CA ARG A 47 -5.03 -1.37 8.28
C ARG A 47 -4.43 -2.78 8.25
N LEU A 48 -4.70 -3.55 7.18
CA LEU A 48 -4.08 -4.86 7.01
C LEU A 48 -2.56 -4.76 6.80
N MET A 49 -2.09 -3.80 6.01
CA MET A 49 -0.66 -3.54 5.88
C MET A 49 -0.01 -3.12 7.20
N GLU A 50 -0.70 -2.33 8.03
CA GLU A 50 -0.22 -1.97 9.37
C GLU A 50 -0.06 -3.21 10.27
N LYS A 51 -0.96 -4.19 10.14
CA LYS A 51 -0.89 -5.49 10.83
C LYS A 51 0.17 -6.44 10.26
N GLY A 52 0.88 -6.05 9.20
CA GLY A 52 1.99 -6.80 8.61
C GLY A 52 1.67 -7.55 7.33
N TYR A 53 0.43 -7.58 6.85
CA TYR A 53 0.10 -8.20 5.57
C TYR A 53 0.76 -7.45 4.40
N GLY A 54 1.12 -8.20 3.35
CA GLY A 54 1.55 -7.62 2.08
C GLY A 54 0.36 -7.14 1.25
N PHE A 55 0.61 -6.16 0.40
CA PHE A 55 -0.38 -5.65 -0.53
C PHE A 55 0.26 -5.26 -1.86
N GLY A 56 -0.44 -5.54 -2.95
CA GLY A 56 -0.17 -5.03 -4.29
C GLY A 56 -1.47 -4.59 -4.94
N GLY A 57 -1.44 -3.46 -5.65
CA GLY A 57 -2.58 -2.99 -6.43
C GLY A 57 -2.78 -3.81 -7.70
N GLU A 58 -3.98 -3.76 -8.26
CA GLU A 58 -4.32 -4.19 -9.62
C GLU A 58 -3.90 -5.63 -9.99
N GLY A 59 -3.87 -6.52 -9.00
CA GLY A 59 -3.52 -7.93 -9.21
C GLY A 59 -2.02 -8.24 -9.15
N ASP A 60 -1.16 -7.26 -8.85
CA ASP A 60 0.29 -7.49 -8.75
C ASP A 60 0.68 -8.25 -7.48
N TRP A 61 0.58 -9.57 -7.57
CA TRP A 61 0.96 -10.48 -6.50
C TRP A 61 2.47 -10.43 -6.15
N LYS A 62 3.32 -10.07 -7.09
CA LYS A 62 4.78 -9.96 -6.87
C LYS A 62 5.08 -8.79 -5.93
N THR A 63 4.46 -7.65 -6.19
CA THR A 63 4.54 -6.49 -5.28
C THR A 63 3.93 -6.79 -3.92
N ALA A 64 2.79 -7.50 -3.87
CA ALA A 64 2.21 -7.94 -2.60
C ALA A 64 3.16 -8.82 -1.79
N ALA A 65 3.81 -9.78 -2.44
CA ALA A 65 4.83 -10.64 -1.82
C ALA A 65 6.04 -9.82 -1.34
N MET A 66 6.52 -8.87 -2.15
CA MET A 66 7.64 -8.00 -1.79
C MET A 66 7.32 -7.10 -0.58
N VAL A 67 6.14 -6.50 -0.52
CA VAL A 67 5.72 -5.70 0.65
C VAL A 67 5.73 -6.57 1.91
N ARG A 68 5.23 -7.81 1.84
CA ARG A 68 5.27 -8.74 2.97
C ARG A 68 6.71 -9.10 3.35
N LEU A 69 7.54 -9.44 2.39
CA LEU A 69 8.95 -9.79 2.60
C LEU A 69 9.70 -8.64 3.29
N MET A 70 9.56 -7.42 2.78
CA MET A 70 10.20 -6.24 3.37
C MET A 70 9.72 -5.97 4.80
N LYS A 71 8.44 -6.20 5.10
CA LYS A 71 7.93 -6.10 6.48
C LYS A 71 8.57 -7.13 7.42
N ILE A 72 8.76 -8.36 6.96
CA ILE A 72 9.45 -9.41 7.74
C ILE A 72 10.92 -9.05 7.96
N MET A 73 11.63 -8.65 6.89
CA MET A 73 13.05 -8.30 6.95
C MET A 73 13.35 -7.11 7.86
N THR A 74 12.43 -6.16 7.93
CA THR A 74 12.59 -4.97 8.78
C THR A 74 12.07 -5.15 10.19
N GLN A 75 11.47 -6.29 10.51
CA GLN A 75 10.95 -6.59 11.85
C GLN A 75 12.10 -6.65 12.86
N GLY A 76 12.00 -5.82 13.90
CA GLY A 76 13.02 -5.75 14.94
C GLY A 76 14.25 -4.89 14.59
N MET A 77 14.34 -4.35 13.37
CA MET A 77 15.39 -3.39 13.03
C MET A 77 15.13 -2.06 13.72
N LYS A 78 16.13 -1.57 14.48
CA LYS A 78 16.03 -0.37 15.32
C LYS A 78 15.63 0.90 14.54
N ASP A 79 16.10 1.02 13.30
CA ASP A 79 15.90 2.22 12.47
C ASP A 79 14.86 2.02 11.36
N ALA A 80 14.19 0.87 11.32
CA ALA A 80 13.13 0.62 10.34
C ALA A 80 11.91 1.52 10.62
N LYS A 81 11.61 2.40 9.68
CA LYS A 81 10.56 3.41 9.83
C LYS A 81 9.22 3.00 9.20
N GLY A 82 9.13 1.78 8.68
CA GLY A 82 7.94 1.22 8.05
C GLY A 82 8.16 0.82 6.60
N THR A 83 7.23 0.05 6.08
CA THR A 83 7.22 -0.46 4.70
C THR A 83 5.84 -0.24 4.11
N SER A 84 5.77 0.19 2.85
CA SER A 84 4.53 0.42 2.15
C SER A 84 4.60 -0.06 0.70
N PHE A 85 3.44 -0.36 0.14
CA PHE A 85 3.22 -0.34 -1.29
C PHE A 85 3.28 1.11 -1.79
N MET A 86 3.91 1.32 -2.93
CA MET A 86 3.97 2.58 -3.67
C MET A 86 3.97 2.30 -5.17
N GLU A 87 3.66 3.31 -5.96
CA GLU A 87 3.74 3.30 -7.42
C GLU A 87 4.53 4.52 -7.89
N ASP A 88 5.31 4.33 -8.95
CA ASP A 88 6.03 5.41 -9.62
C ASP A 88 5.06 6.19 -10.53
N TYR A 89 4.64 7.36 -10.10
CA TYR A 89 3.69 8.18 -10.88
C TYR A 89 4.35 9.02 -11.96
N THR A 90 5.50 9.61 -11.67
CA THR A 90 6.20 10.47 -12.62
C THR A 90 7.67 10.62 -12.26
N TYR A 91 8.47 10.89 -13.27
CA TYR A 91 9.93 11.02 -13.17
C TYR A 91 10.39 12.42 -13.53
N ASN A 92 11.32 12.95 -12.76
CA ASN A 92 12.14 14.09 -13.16
C ASN A 92 13.52 13.57 -13.60
N LEU A 93 13.83 13.69 -14.88
CA LEU A 93 15.08 13.20 -15.48
C LEU A 93 16.09 14.33 -15.75
N VAL A 94 15.88 15.52 -15.18
CA VAL A 94 16.82 16.63 -15.32
C VAL A 94 18.12 16.30 -14.59
N PRO A 95 19.29 16.34 -15.25
CA PRO A 95 20.57 16.05 -14.62
C PRO A 95 20.82 16.82 -13.34
N GLY A 96 21.17 16.13 -12.26
CA GLY A 96 21.37 16.67 -10.91
C GLY A 96 20.07 17.00 -10.14
N LYS A 97 18.90 16.72 -10.72
CA LYS A 97 17.58 16.86 -10.10
C LYS A 97 16.71 15.62 -10.28
N GLU A 98 17.33 14.51 -10.57
CA GLU A 98 16.64 13.25 -10.81
C GLU A 98 15.79 12.87 -9.60
N GLY A 99 14.60 12.37 -9.86
CA GLY A 99 13.68 11.96 -8.82
C GLY A 99 12.46 11.27 -9.38
N VAL A 100 11.77 10.58 -8.53
CA VAL A 100 10.49 9.93 -8.81
C VAL A 100 9.45 10.37 -7.79
N LEU A 101 8.24 10.64 -8.25
CA LEU A 101 7.08 10.77 -7.38
C LEU A 101 6.50 9.37 -7.16
N GLU A 102 6.81 8.80 -6.03
CA GLU A 102 6.19 7.57 -5.57
C GLU A 102 4.94 7.91 -4.77
N ALA A 103 3.82 7.37 -5.17
CA ALA A 103 2.54 7.62 -4.52
C ALA A 103 1.59 6.44 -4.75
N HIS A 104 0.50 6.42 -4.03
CA HIS A 104 -0.70 5.68 -4.37
C HIS A 104 -1.90 6.41 -3.79
N MET A 105 -2.91 6.64 -4.61
CA MET A 105 -4.06 7.43 -4.16
C MET A 105 -4.90 6.71 -3.11
N LEU A 106 -4.74 5.42 -2.94
CA LEU A 106 -5.59 4.54 -2.13
C LEU A 106 -4.85 3.93 -0.95
N GLU A 107 -3.96 2.99 -1.16
CA GLU A 107 -3.47 2.04 -0.16
C GLU A 107 -2.00 2.26 0.22
N VAL A 108 -1.69 3.38 0.86
CA VAL A 108 -0.37 3.62 1.46
C VAL A 108 -0.39 3.21 2.93
N CYS A 109 0.62 2.46 3.36
CA CYS A 109 0.68 1.91 4.71
C CYS A 109 0.94 3.01 5.76
N PRO A 110 0.14 3.09 6.84
CA PRO A 110 0.34 4.11 7.86
C PRO A 110 1.63 3.95 8.68
N THR A 111 2.34 2.83 8.58
CA THR A 111 3.64 2.67 9.27
C THR A 111 4.72 3.62 8.78
N ILE A 112 4.57 4.20 7.58
CA ILE A 112 5.47 5.24 7.07
C ILE A 112 5.04 6.66 7.45
N ALA A 113 3.95 6.83 8.20
CA ALA A 113 3.47 8.14 8.59
C ALA A 113 4.42 8.88 9.52
N GLU A 114 4.53 10.20 9.33
CA GLU A 114 5.15 11.15 10.25
C GLU A 114 4.05 12.05 10.84
N GLY A 115 3.93 12.05 12.16
CA GLY A 115 2.92 12.87 12.84
C GLY A 115 1.51 12.24 12.82
N PRO A 116 0.46 13.07 12.99
CA PRO A 116 -0.90 12.58 13.16
C PRO A 116 -1.47 11.99 11.87
N ILE A 117 -2.25 10.94 12.03
CA ILE A 117 -2.99 10.29 10.94
C ILE A 117 -4.45 10.69 11.05
N GLY A 118 -4.98 11.29 9.99
CA GLY A 118 -6.41 11.63 9.88
C GLY A 118 -7.19 10.63 9.06
N ILE A 119 -8.51 10.64 9.21
CA ILE A 119 -9.45 9.90 8.34
C ILE A 119 -10.24 10.91 7.52
N LYS A 120 -10.33 10.68 6.21
CA LYS A 120 -11.17 11.46 5.29
C LYS A 120 -12.05 10.54 4.46
N VAL A 121 -13.24 11.02 4.13
CA VAL A 121 -14.13 10.47 3.10
C VAL A 121 -14.13 11.45 1.96
N GLN A 122 -13.76 11.02 0.78
CA GLN A 122 -13.67 11.89 -0.39
C GLN A 122 -14.11 11.13 -1.64
N PRO A 123 -14.80 11.79 -2.57
CA PRO A 123 -15.16 11.22 -3.86
C PRO A 123 -13.96 10.66 -4.58
N LEU A 124 -14.18 9.59 -5.31
CA LEU A 124 -13.23 9.02 -6.24
C LEU A 124 -13.95 8.66 -7.53
N SER A 125 -13.47 9.17 -8.64
CA SER A 125 -14.03 8.94 -9.97
C SER A 125 -13.61 7.62 -10.61
N VAL A 126 -13.22 6.62 -9.80
CA VAL A 126 -12.77 5.31 -10.29
C VAL A 126 -13.66 4.22 -9.70
N GLY A 127 -14.15 3.31 -10.55
CA GLY A 127 -14.80 2.07 -10.14
C GLY A 127 -16.28 2.18 -9.78
N ASP A 128 -16.99 3.28 -10.06
CA ASP A 128 -18.43 3.48 -9.85
C ASP A 128 -18.94 2.98 -8.49
N ARG A 129 -18.20 3.33 -7.42
CA ARG A 129 -18.49 2.90 -6.05
C ARG A 129 -18.70 4.09 -5.13
N GLU A 130 -19.29 3.82 -3.96
CA GLU A 130 -19.46 4.83 -2.91
C GLU A 130 -18.12 5.41 -2.46
N ASP A 131 -18.14 6.66 -2.00
CA ASP A 131 -16.97 7.38 -1.50
C ASP A 131 -16.31 6.62 -0.35
N PRO A 132 -15.06 6.14 -0.50
CA PRO A 132 -14.43 5.35 0.54
C PRO A 132 -13.77 6.22 1.61
N ALA A 133 -13.77 5.75 2.84
CA ALA A 133 -12.92 6.32 3.87
C ALA A 133 -11.44 5.93 3.61
N ARG A 134 -10.52 6.86 3.91
CA ARG A 134 -9.07 6.65 3.78
C ARG A 134 -8.30 7.34 4.90
N LEU A 135 -7.13 6.80 5.23
CA LEU A 135 -6.15 7.50 6.04
C LEU A 135 -5.42 8.55 5.21
N VAL A 136 -5.16 9.68 5.81
CA VAL A 136 -4.34 10.76 5.24
C VAL A 136 -3.26 11.16 6.24
N PHE A 137 -2.03 11.27 5.76
CA PHE A 137 -0.87 11.61 6.58
C PHE A 137 0.28 12.09 5.69
N THR A 138 1.27 12.70 6.30
CA THR A 138 2.56 12.97 5.67
C THR A 138 3.49 11.78 5.90
N SER A 139 4.21 11.35 4.89
CA SER A 139 5.21 10.29 5.03
C SER A 139 6.50 10.79 5.66
N LYS A 140 7.22 9.89 6.31
CA LYS A 140 8.57 10.12 6.82
C LYS A 140 9.53 10.46 5.68
N THR A 141 10.52 11.29 5.96
CA THR A 141 11.61 11.63 5.06
C THR A 141 12.91 10.92 5.45
N GLY A 142 13.89 10.94 4.56
CA GLY A 142 15.24 10.40 4.80
C GLY A 142 15.53 9.14 4.01
N PRO A 143 16.60 8.40 4.37
CA PRO A 143 17.04 7.21 3.66
C PRO A 143 15.98 6.12 3.64
N ALA A 144 15.80 5.51 2.48
CA ALA A 144 14.89 4.39 2.26
C ALA A 144 15.41 3.46 1.17
N ILE A 145 14.75 2.34 0.98
CA ILE A 145 15.00 1.39 -0.10
C ILE A 145 13.71 1.23 -0.90
N ALA A 146 13.78 1.47 -2.20
CA ALA A 146 12.74 1.11 -3.16
C ALA A 146 13.09 -0.25 -3.77
N THR A 147 12.13 -1.17 -3.79
CA THR A 147 12.31 -2.52 -4.33
C THR A 147 11.23 -2.87 -5.32
N SER A 148 11.62 -3.55 -6.39
CA SER A 148 10.68 -4.09 -7.38
C SER A 148 11.08 -5.50 -7.78
N LEU A 149 10.09 -6.37 -7.99
CA LEU A 149 10.30 -7.74 -8.45
C LEU A 149 9.66 -7.91 -9.82
N ILE A 150 10.52 -8.17 -10.83
CA ILE A 150 10.11 -8.33 -12.22
C ILE A 150 10.13 -9.82 -12.56
N ASP A 151 9.06 -10.29 -13.19
CA ASP A 151 8.97 -11.62 -13.74
C ASP A 151 9.48 -11.59 -15.18
N LEU A 152 10.52 -12.37 -15.47
CA LEU A 152 11.11 -12.53 -16.81
C LEU A 152 10.68 -13.85 -17.48
N GLY A 153 9.74 -14.58 -16.88
CA GLY A 153 9.21 -15.85 -17.36
C GLY A 153 10.00 -17.05 -16.84
N ASP A 154 11.29 -17.09 -17.04
CA ASP A 154 12.20 -18.17 -16.59
C ASP A 154 12.87 -17.87 -15.24
N ARG A 155 12.84 -16.62 -14.80
CA ARG A 155 13.44 -16.14 -13.54
C ARG A 155 12.82 -14.85 -13.06
N PHE A 156 13.07 -14.51 -11.82
CA PHE A 156 12.76 -13.20 -11.28
C PHE A 156 13.99 -12.29 -11.27
N LEU A 157 13.77 -11.01 -11.54
CA LEU A 157 14.74 -9.96 -11.36
C LEU A 157 14.33 -9.08 -10.18
N LEU A 158 15.16 -9.05 -9.15
CA LEU A 158 14.99 -8.15 -8.01
C LEU A 158 15.78 -6.86 -8.24
N ILE A 159 15.10 -5.73 -8.26
CA ILE A 159 15.69 -4.41 -8.30
C ILE A 159 15.65 -3.82 -6.88
N ILE A 160 16.79 -3.29 -6.44
CA ILE A 160 16.94 -2.63 -5.14
C ILE A 160 17.64 -1.30 -5.38
N ASN A 161 16.95 -0.20 -5.02
CA ASN A 161 17.47 1.15 -5.14
C ASN A 161 17.54 1.81 -3.76
N SER A 162 18.70 2.35 -3.41
CA SER A 162 18.81 3.27 -2.28
C SER A 162 18.28 4.64 -2.70
N VAL A 163 17.33 5.16 -1.97
CA VAL A 163 16.66 6.43 -2.26
C VAL A 163 16.68 7.34 -1.04
N ASN A 164 16.43 8.61 -1.23
CA ASN A 164 16.25 9.58 -0.16
C ASN A 164 14.88 10.25 -0.31
N CYS A 165 13.94 9.85 0.54
CA CYS A 165 12.59 10.39 0.54
C CYS A 165 12.59 11.86 0.94
N LYS A 166 11.91 12.69 0.15
CA LYS A 166 11.71 14.12 0.38
C LYS A 166 10.22 14.40 0.56
N LYS A 167 9.89 15.55 1.18
CA LYS A 167 8.51 16.08 1.22
C LYS A 167 8.17 16.75 -0.10
#